data_0ba4cfd7441a2e6faa8829ff5dae2fe7
#
_entry.id   0ba4cfd7441a2e6faa8829ff5dae2fe7
#
_cell.length_a   1.000
_cell.length_b   1.000
_cell.length_c   1.000
_cell.angle_alpha   90.00
_cell.angle_beta   90.00
_cell.angle_gamma   90.00
#
_symmetry.space_group_name_H-M   'P 1'
#
loop_
_entity.id
_entity.type
_entity.pdbx_description
1 polymer ?
#
loop_
_entity_poly.entity_id
_entity_poly.type
_entity_poly.pdbx_seq_one_letter_code
_entity_poly.pdbx_strand_id
1 'polypeptide(L)'
;MKVPAQWIADQCGVSRGTVDRVVNGRPNVSPEVRERIQKLISEYGYKTPTQRQAARAGRGVYRIGVILPSWDAFFIRRMRDGIRTAVHNRGLNDVTVLVEELKNRSPRSYFEAIGRMEERGIDGLIVTAPDTLVMREEIDRLVASGVPVVTCDSDVCQSRRLYHIGQDLVKSGRVAAGLIAPYAEGGEILVVTGNREFAAHDLRVRGFLDRLHELRGDDVVVNVIESVEKYELTYDGVLYYAKGHPRLRGIYMANESVRGCMDALERVRPARRIHVVCHDLTPYARKYLEEGRLDFIIDQDFSAQTTRAIEVLAHTLRTGESPRRNIEYIHTSIITRELL
;
A
#
# COMPACT_ATOMS: atom_id res chain seq x y z
N MET A 1 -5.53 -21.39 -14.79
CA MET A 1 -4.37 -20.82 -14.04
C MET A 1 -3.35 -20.30 -15.06
N LYS A 2 -2.93 -19.05 -14.98
CA LYS A 2 -1.88 -18.52 -15.87
C LYS A 2 -0.51 -18.99 -15.34
N VAL A 3 0.24 -19.74 -16.12
CA VAL A 3 1.54 -20.26 -15.71
C VAL A 3 2.70 -19.41 -16.26
N PRO A 4 3.78 -19.18 -15.51
CA PRO A 4 4.99 -18.51 -15.99
C PRO A 4 5.85 -19.45 -16.84
N ALA A 5 6.73 -18.87 -17.69
CA ALA A 5 7.68 -19.66 -18.49
C ALA A 5 8.58 -20.55 -17.64
N GLN A 6 8.95 -20.10 -16.44
CA GLN A 6 9.76 -20.89 -15.51
C GLN A 6 9.03 -22.16 -15.07
N TRP A 7 7.74 -22.08 -14.74
CA TRP A 7 6.94 -23.26 -14.40
C TRP A 7 6.94 -24.32 -15.53
N ILE A 8 6.77 -23.86 -16.80
CA ILE A 8 6.84 -24.76 -17.96
C ILE A 8 8.24 -25.37 -18.07
N ALA A 9 9.29 -24.58 -17.84
CA ALA A 9 10.68 -25.03 -17.85
C ALA A 9 10.90 -26.13 -16.80
N ASP A 10 10.43 -25.91 -15.58
CA ASP A 10 10.54 -26.85 -14.46
C ASP A 10 9.77 -28.15 -14.74
N GLN A 11 8.54 -28.07 -15.30
CA GLN A 11 7.75 -29.24 -15.68
C GLN A 11 8.41 -30.05 -16.82
N CYS A 12 9.19 -29.39 -17.68
CA CYS A 12 9.92 -30.08 -18.78
C CYS A 12 11.35 -30.45 -18.42
N GLY A 13 11.87 -30.09 -17.25
CA GLY A 13 13.25 -30.33 -16.87
C GLY A 13 14.28 -29.58 -17.76
N VAL A 14 13.93 -28.34 -18.19
CA VAL A 14 14.75 -27.54 -19.11
C VAL A 14 14.98 -26.14 -18.57
N SER A 15 15.86 -25.36 -19.19
CA SER A 15 16.04 -23.96 -18.85
C SER A 15 14.88 -23.09 -19.36
N ARG A 16 14.61 -21.97 -18.71
CA ARG A 16 13.65 -20.95 -19.19
C ARG A 16 14.01 -20.47 -20.62
N GLY A 17 15.31 -20.37 -20.94
CA GLY A 17 15.76 -20.00 -22.27
C GLY A 17 15.37 -21.02 -23.34
N THR A 18 15.25 -22.30 -22.98
CA THR A 18 14.78 -23.37 -23.89
C THR A 18 13.28 -23.17 -24.18
N VAL A 19 12.46 -22.85 -23.19
CA VAL A 19 11.04 -22.50 -23.37
C VAL A 19 10.91 -21.27 -24.27
N ASP A 20 11.71 -20.22 -24.06
CA ASP A 20 11.69 -19.02 -24.89
C ASP A 20 12.07 -19.33 -26.35
N ARG A 21 13.03 -20.21 -26.61
CA ARG A 21 13.38 -20.67 -27.98
C ARG A 21 12.22 -21.38 -28.66
N VAL A 22 11.52 -22.27 -27.94
CA VAL A 22 10.37 -23.01 -28.50
C VAL A 22 9.24 -22.07 -28.85
N VAL A 23 8.91 -21.16 -27.94
CA VAL A 23 7.80 -20.19 -28.12
C VAL A 23 8.06 -19.23 -29.29
N ASN A 24 9.32 -18.84 -29.48
CA ASN A 24 9.73 -17.94 -30.58
C ASN A 24 10.17 -18.68 -31.85
N GLY A 25 9.91 -19.99 -31.95
CA GLY A 25 10.26 -20.80 -33.14
C GLY A 25 11.73 -20.94 -33.44
N ARG A 26 12.62 -20.65 -32.48
CA ARG A 26 14.09 -20.66 -32.67
C ARG A 26 14.61 -22.10 -32.76
N PRO A 27 15.72 -22.34 -33.52
CA PRO A 27 16.35 -23.65 -33.67
C PRO A 27 17.07 -24.08 -32.38
N ASN A 28 17.69 -25.27 -32.42
CA ASN A 28 18.49 -25.87 -31.36
C ASN A 28 17.70 -26.28 -30.10
N VAL A 29 16.51 -26.86 -30.31
CA VAL A 29 15.76 -27.59 -29.29
C VAL A 29 15.35 -28.94 -29.89
N SER A 30 15.58 -30.05 -29.17
CA SER A 30 15.24 -31.39 -29.67
C SER A 30 13.73 -31.48 -29.95
N PRO A 31 13.29 -32.28 -30.94
CA PRO A 31 11.88 -32.46 -31.29
C PRO A 31 11.01 -32.86 -30.08
N GLU A 32 11.49 -33.79 -29.27
CA GLU A 32 10.79 -34.31 -28.08
C GLU A 32 10.59 -33.24 -27.02
N VAL A 33 11.61 -32.43 -26.74
CA VAL A 33 11.52 -31.32 -25.78
C VAL A 33 10.59 -30.24 -26.30
N ARG A 34 10.66 -29.96 -27.62
CA ARG A 34 9.77 -29.00 -28.29
C ARG A 34 8.30 -29.40 -28.14
N GLU A 35 8.01 -30.67 -28.43
CA GLU A 35 6.64 -31.21 -28.33
C GLU A 35 6.08 -31.13 -26.90
N ARG A 36 6.89 -31.52 -25.89
CA ARG A 36 6.50 -31.41 -24.46
C ARG A 36 6.20 -29.98 -24.06
N ILE A 37 7.03 -29.04 -24.45
CA ILE A 37 6.83 -27.62 -24.17
C ILE A 37 5.58 -27.10 -24.87
N GLN A 38 5.38 -27.43 -26.16
CA GLN A 38 4.22 -27.02 -26.93
C GLN A 38 2.90 -27.57 -26.35
N LYS A 39 2.92 -28.81 -25.87
CA LYS A 39 1.78 -29.42 -25.19
C LYS A 39 1.38 -28.62 -23.95
N LEU A 40 2.32 -28.30 -23.08
CA LEU A 40 2.07 -27.50 -21.87
C LEU A 40 1.63 -26.05 -22.24
N ILE A 41 2.24 -25.44 -23.26
CA ILE A 41 1.84 -24.13 -23.76
C ILE A 41 0.38 -24.12 -24.18
N SER A 42 -0.04 -25.15 -24.93
CA SER A 42 -1.43 -25.30 -25.41
C SER A 42 -2.40 -25.58 -24.26
N GLU A 43 -2.02 -26.52 -23.37
CA GLU A 43 -2.87 -26.93 -22.23
C GLU A 43 -3.11 -25.78 -21.23
N TYR A 44 -2.07 -25.00 -20.92
CA TYR A 44 -2.16 -23.90 -19.94
C TYR A 44 -2.31 -22.53 -20.57
N GLY A 45 -2.45 -22.44 -21.90
CA GLY A 45 -2.68 -21.19 -22.62
C GLY A 45 -1.55 -20.16 -22.44
N TYR A 46 -0.30 -20.62 -22.31
CA TYR A 46 0.83 -19.73 -22.13
C TYR A 46 1.06 -18.84 -23.35
N LYS A 47 1.26 -17.54 -23.08
CA LYS A 47 1.62 -16.54 -24.09
C LYS A 47 2.83 -15.75 -23.63
N THR A 48 3.74 -15.43 -24.54
CA THR A 48 4.86 -14.52 -24.24
C THR A 48 4.37 -13.12 -23.88
N PRO A 49 5.20 -12.29 -23.23
CA PRO A 49 4.87 -10.88 -23.01
C PRO A 49 4.48 -10.16 -24.31
N THR A 50 5.20 -10.38 -25.40
CA THR A 50 4.92 -9.79 -26.74
C THR A 50 3.59 -10.27 -27.30
N GLN A 51 3.30 -11.57 -27.24
CA GLN A 51 2.01 -12.11 -27.72
C GLN A 51 0.82 -11.61 -26.86
N ARG A 52 1.04 -11.40 -25.54
CA ARG A 52 0.02 -10.81 -24.69
C ARG A 52 -0.21 -9.34 -25.01
N GLN A 53 0.85 -8.57 -25.24
CA GLN A 53 0.76 -7.18 -25.65
C GLN A 53 0.01 -7.05 -26.98
N ALA A 54 0.34 -7.87 -27.97
CA ALA A 54 -0.38 -7.90 -29.24
C ALA A 54 -1.87 -8.28 -29.07
N ALA A 55 -2.16 -9.29 -28.24
CA ALA A 55 -3.54 -9.68 -27.95
C ALA A 55 -4.32 -8.60 -27.16
N ARG A 56 -3.65 -7.81 -26.33
CA ARG A 56 -4.22 -6.65 -25.63
C ARG A 56 -4.53 -5.53 -26.61
N ALA A 57 -3.54 -5.16 -27.43
CA ALA A 57 -3.71 -4.14 -28.47
C ALA A 57 -4.85 -4.48 -29.44
N GLY A 58 -4.99 -5.77 -29.81
CA GLY A 58 -6.08 -6.24 -30.67
C GLY A 58 -7.48 -6.18 -30.05
N ARG A 59 -7.60 -6.08 -28.70
CA ARG A 59 -8.90 -5.91 -28.04
C ARG A 59 -9.37 -4.46 -27.97
N GLY A 60 -8.47 -3.49 -28.18
CA GLY A 60 -8.79 -2.07 -28.06
C GLY A 60 -9.12 -1.57 -26.64
N VAL A 61 -9.12 -2.46 -25.64
CA VAL A 61 -9.45 -2.13 -24.23
C VAL A 61 -8.53 -2.89 -23.27
N TYR A 62 -7.94 -2.17 -22.33
CA TYR A 62 -7.13 -2.71 -21.23
C TYR A 62 -7.97 -2.88 -19.96
N ARG A 63 -7.79 -3.99 -19.26
CA ARG A 63 -8.49 -4.28 -18.00
C ARG A 63 -7.53 -4.15 -16.83
N ILE A 64 -7.74 -3.15 -15.99
CA ILE A 64 -6.98 -2.93 -14.77
C ILE A 64 -7.78 -3.41 -13.57
N GLY A 65 -7.28 -4.39 -12.83
CA GLY A 65 -7.83 -4.79 -11.55
C GLY A 65 -7.37 -3.85 -10.45
N VAL A 66 -8.29 -3.44 -9.57
CA VAL A 66 -7.97 -2.70 -8.34
C VAL A 66 -8.54 -3.47 -7.16
N ILE A 67 -7.67 -3.95 -6.28
CA ILE A 67 -8.09 -4.61 -5.04
C ILE A 67 -7.97 -3.58 -3.92
N LEU A 68 -9.13 -3.17 -3.41
CA LEU A 68 -9.23 -2.25 -2.27
C LEU A 68 -9.11 -3.04 -0.95
N PRO A 69 -8.35 -2.55 0.03
CA PRO A 69 -8.20 -3.21 1.31
C PRO A 69 -9.51 -3.18 2.13
N SER A 70 -9.62 -4.05 3.13
CA SER A 70 -10.71 -4.01 4.11
C SER A 70 -10.43 -2.94 5.16
N TRP A 71 -10.63 -1.68 4.80
CA TRP A 71 -10.43 -0.51 5.64
C TRP A 71 -11.74 0.22 5.93
N ASP A 72 -11.67 1.26 6.76
CA ASP A 72 -12.81 2.14 7.00
C ASP A 72 -13.36 2.75 5.70
N ALA A 73 -14.67 2.93 5.67
CA ALA A 73 -15.39 3.45 4.51
C ALA A 73 -14.89 4.83 4.02
N PHE A 74 -14.26 5.62 4.90
CA PHE A 74 -13.69 6.90 4.54
C PHE A 74 -12.53 6.73 3.53
N PHE A 75 -11.57 5.82 3.82
CA PHE A 75 -10.43 5.56 2.95
C PHE A 75 -10.86 4.92 1.63
N ILE A 76 -11.74 3.91 1.71
CA ILE A 76 -12.27 3.22 0.54
C ILE A 76 -12.98 4.20 -0.40
N ARG A 77 -13.73 5.16 0.15
CA ARG A 77 -14.39 6.20 -0.64
C ARG A 77 -13.37 7.07 -1.37
N ARG A 78 -12.32 7.54 -0.70
CA ARG A 78 -11.26 8.36 -1.31
C ARG A 78 -10.52 7.60 -2.41
N MET A 79 -10.22 6.32 -2.22
CA MET A 79 -9.64 5.49 -3.28
C MET A 79 -10.60 5.32 -4.46
N ARG A 80 -11.90 5.11 -4.21
CA ARG A 80 -12.93 5.06 -5.27
C ARG A 80 -13.10 6.39 -6.01
N ASP A 81 -12.92 7.52 -5.33
CA ASP A 81 -12.90 8.84 -5.97
C ASP A 81 -11.75 8.96 -6.94
N GLY A 82 -10.55 8.47 -6.58
CA GLY A 82 -9.41 8.39 -7.47
C GLY A 82 -9.66 7.50 -8.69
N ILE A 83 -10.31 6.35 -8.51
CA ILE A 83 -10.71 5.49 -9.64
C ILE A 83 -11.66 6.25 -10.57
N ARG A 84 -12.68 6.93 -10.02
CA ARG A 84 -13.62 7.73 -10.81
C ARG A 84 -12.92 8.84 -11.58
N THR A 85 -12.03 9.57 -10.91
CA THR A 85 -11.23 10.62 -11.56
C THR A 85 -10.42 10.06 -12.72
N ALA A 86 -9.72 8.95 -12.53
CA ALA A 86 -8.93 8.31 -13.59
C ALA A 86 -9.81 7.88 -14.78
N VAL A 87 -10.95 7.25 -14.51
CA VAL A 87 -11.88 6.77 -15.57
C VAL A 87 -12.50 7.92 -16.36
N HIS A 88 -12.75 9.08 -15.72
CA HIS A 88 -13.28 10.27 -16.40
C HIS A 88 -12.21 11.06 -17.16
N ASN A 89 -10.93 10.79 -16.94
CA ASN A 89 -9.85 11.40 -17.71
C ASN A 89 -9.96 10.99 -19.20
N ARG A 90 -10.01 12.00 -20.10
CA ARG A 90 -10.16 11.79 -21.56
C ARG A 90 -9.07 10.90 -22.17
N GLY A 91 -7.93 10.76 -21.50
CA GLY A 91 -6.83 9.90 -21.95
C GLY A 91 -6.98 8.40 -21.63
N LEU A 92 -8.04 7.94 -20.93
CA LEU A 92 -8.18 6.56 -20.46
C LEU A 92 -9.45 5.86 -20.99
N ASN A 93 -9.99 6.30 -22.15
CA ASN A 93 -11.19 5.71 -22.78
C ASN A 93 -11.01 4.24 -23.17
N ASP A 94 -9.78 3.77 -23.33
CA ASP A 94 -9.40 2.39 -23.64
C ASP A 94 -9.09 1.56 -22.37
N VAL A 95 -9.42 2.06 -21.17
CA VAL A 95 -9.19 1.37 -19.91
C VAL A 95 -10.52 1.05 -19.23
N THR A 96 -10.68 -0.21 -18.83
CA THR A 96 -11.76 -0.66 -17.95
C THR A 96 -11.16 -1.00 -16.59
N VAL A 97 -11.64 -0.36 -15.53
CA VAL A 97 -11.21 -0.64 -14.15
C VAL A 97 -12.18 -1.62 -13.50
N LEU A 98 -11.67 -2.75 -13.06
CA LEU A 98 -12.39 -3.79 -12.33
C LEU A 98 -12.05 -3.66 -10.85
N VAL A 99 -13.02 -3.33 -10.02
CA VAL A 99 -12.81 -3.11 -8.59
C VAL A 99 -13.30 -4.29 -7.78
N GLU A 100 -12.51 -4.69 -6.79
CA GLU A 100 -12.89 -5.65 -5.77
C GLU A 100 -12.45 -5.14 -4.40
N GLU A 101 -13.32 -5.26 -3.40
CA GLU A 101 -13.04 -4.88 -2.02
C GLU A 101 -12.87 -6.13 -1.17
N LEU A 102 -11.80 -6.20 -0.40
CA LEU A 102 -11.53 -7.33 0.48
C LEU A 102 -12.52 -7.35 1.63
N LYS A 103 -12.96 -8.55 2.03
CA LYS A 103 -13.84 -8.75 3.19
C LYS A 103 -13.08 -8.68 4.52
N ASN A 104 -11.79 -9.02 4.50
CA ASN A 104 -10.90 -9.00 5.65
C ASN A 104 -9.43 -8.90 5.19
N ARG A 105 -8.50 -8.76 6.14
CA ARG A 105 -7.06 -8.57 5.88
C ARG A 105 -6.26 -9.88 5.86
N SER A 106 -6.91 -11.04 5.79
CA SER A 106 -6.18 -12.32 5.77
C SER A 106 -5.47 -12.53 4.43
N PRO A 107 -4.31 -13.20 4.38
CA PRO A 107 -3.63 -13.57 3.14
C PRO A 107 -4.56 -14.31 2.16
N ARG A 108 -5.40 -15.20 2.68
CA ARG A 108 -6.39 -15.94 1.88
C ARG A 108 -7.34 -15.01 1.12
N SER A 109 -7.80 -13.92 1.77
CA SER A 109 -8.69 -12.94 1.13
C SER A 109 -8.05 -12.27 -0.07
N TYR A 110 -6.73 -11.95 0.02
CA TYR A 110 -5.95 -11.42 -1.09
C TYR A 110 -5.83 -12.44 -2.24
N PHE A 111 -5.47 -13.69 -1.95
CA PHE A 111 -5.33 -14.72 -3.00
C PHE A 111 -6.63 -15.00 -3.72
N GLU A 112 -7.75 -15.10 -2.99
CA GLU A 112 -9.05 -15.29 -3.59
C GLU A 112 -9.45 -14.11 -4.49
N ALA A 113 -9.18 -12.87 -4.07
CA ALA A 113 -9.45 -11.68 -4.86
C ALA A 113 -8.56 -11.61 -6.11
N ILE A 114 -7.27 -11.90 -5.97
CA ILE A 114 -6.33 -11.97 -7.10
C ILE A 114 -6.78 -13.04 -8.11
N GLY A 115 -7.15 -14.23 -7.63
CA GLY A 115 -7.66 -15.32 -8.49
C GLY A 115 -8.89 -14.90 -9.30
N ARG A 116 -9.88 -14.27 -8.65
CA ARG A 116 -11.06 -13.74 -9.34
C ARG A 116 -10.72 -12.67 -10.36
N MET A 117 -9.74 -11.81 -10.08
CA MET A 117 -9.25 -10.81 -11.03
C MET A 117 -8.58 -11.48 -12.25
N GLU A 118 -7.79 -12.53 -12.03
CA GLU A 118 -7.16 -13.30 -13.12
C GLU A 118 -8.23 -13.98 -13.99
N GLU A 119 -9.27 -14.59 -13.40
CA GLU A 119 -10.40 -15.19 -14.12
C GLU A 119 -11.15 -14.16 -14.99
N ARG A 120 -11.29 -12.92 -14.49
CA ARG A 120 -11.86 -11.79 -15.24
C ARG A 120 -10.93 -11.26 -16.33
N GLY A 121 -9.71 -11.80 -16.45
CA GLY A 121 -8.77 -11.49 -17.53
C GLY A 121 -8.13 -10.12 -17.42
N ILE A 122 -7.72 -9.70 -16.22
CA ILE A 122 -7.00 -8.43 -16.04
C ILE A 122 -5.67 -8.43 -16.79
N ASP A 123 -5.27 -7.25 -17.24
CA ASP A 123 -4.00 -6.97 -17.91
C ASP A 123 -2.95 -6.40 -16.97
N GLY A 124 -3.36 -5.82 -15.83
CA GLY A 124 -2.53 -5.33 -14.76
C GLY A 124 -3.32 -5.23 -13.46
N LEU A 125 -2.62 -5.15 -12.33
CA LEU A 125 -3.20 -5.13 -10.99
C LEU A 125 -2.68 -3.94 -10.19
N ILE A 126 -3.59 -3.28 -9.46
CA ILE A 126 -3.26 -2.31 -8.40
C ILE A 126 -3.72 -2.91 -7.08
N VAL A 127 -2.85 -2.90 -6.07
CA VAL A 127 -3.14 -3.49 -4.77
C VAL A 127 -2.48 -2.72 -3.63
N THR A 128 -3.20 -2.59 -2.51
CA THR A 128 -2.63 -2.21 -1.21
C THR A 128 -2.54 -3.48 -0.36
N ALA A 129 -1.33 -3.89 0.01
CA ALA A 129 -1.11 -5.18 0.67
C ALA A 129 -0.03 -5.10 1.77
N PRO A 130 -0.05 -6.02 2.76
CA PRO A 130 1.03 -6.15 3.73
C PRO A 130 2.32 -6.65 3.06
N ASP A 131 3.48 -6.20 3.56
CA ASP A 131 4.80 -6.61 3.05
C ASP A 131 5.25 -7.93 3.69
N THR A 132 4.57 -9.00 3.36
CA THR A 132 4.88 -10.37 3.80
C THR A 132 5.54 -11.17 2.70
N LEU A 133 6.31 -12.21 3.08
CA LEU A 133 6.94 -13.11 2.10
C LEU A 133 5.91 -13.69 1.12
N VAL A 134 4.76 -14.10 1.63
CA VAL A 134 3.68 -14.72 0.84
C VAL A 134 3.10 -13.75 -0.20
N MET A 135 2.95 -12.46 0.16
CA MET A 135 2.48 -11.44 -0.78
C MET A 135 3.56 -11.08 -1.81
N ARG A 136 4.85 -11.08 -1.41
CA ARG A 136 5.96 -10.89 -2.35
C ARG A 136 5.98 -11.99 -3.41
N GLU A 137 5.87 -13.25 -2.99
CA GLU A 137 5.82 -14.41 -3.89
C GLU A 137 4.62 -14.34 -4.85
N GLU A 138 3.45 -13.93 -4.35
CA GLU A 138 2.24 -13.81 -5.17
C GLU A 138 2.36 -12.68 -6.20
N ILE A 139 2.90 -11.53 -5.83
CA ILE A 139 3.19 -10.45 -6.77
C ILE A 139 4.21 -10.91 -7.82
N ASP A 140 5.25 -11.60 -7.40
CA ASP A 140 6.28 -12.13 -8.30
C ASP A 140 5.71 -13.16 -9.30
N ARG A 141 4.78 -14.00 -8.84
CA ARG A 141 4.01 -14.93 -9.69
C ARG A 141 3.20 -14.19 -10.74
N LEU A 142 2.45 -13.17 -10.35
CA LEU A 142 1.66 -12.34 -11.27
C LEU A 142 2.53 -11.66 -12.32
N VAL A 143 3.62 -11.03 -11.89
CA VAL A 143 4.57 -10.37 -12.81
C VAL A 143 5.20 -11.37 -13.75
N ALA A 144 5.63 -12.55 -13.25
CA ALA A 144 6.16 -13.62 -14.09
C ALA A 144 5.12 -14.15 -15.08
N SER A 145 3.83 -14.15 -14.71
CA SER A 145 2.73 -14.49 -15.62
C SER A 145 2.37 -13.35 -16.61
N GLY A 146 3.07 -12.20 -16.55
CA GLY A 146 2.93 -11.05 -17.44
C GLY A 146 1.78 -10.10 -17.05
N VAL A 147 1.38 -10.09 -15.80
CA VAL A 147 0.47 -9.11 -15.21
C VAL A 147 1.30 -8.15 -14.37
N PRO A 148 1.63 -6.94 -14.85
CA PRO A 148 2.34 -5.95 -14.06
C PRO A 148 1.50 -5.54 -12.85
N VAL A 149 2.18 -5.34 -11.72
CA VAL A 149 1.56 -4.99 -10.45
C VAL A 149 2.07 -3.62 -9.99
N VAL A 150 1.15 -2.74 -9.61
CA VAL A 150 1.43 -1.46 -8.94
C VAL A 150 0.92 -1.57 -7.50
N THR A 151 1.79 -1.27 -6.52
CA THR A 151 1.36 -1.12 -5.13
C THR A 151 0.95 0.32 -4.86
N CYS A 152 -0.09 0.51 -4.03
CA CYS A 152 -0.62 1.82 -3.67
C CYS A 152 -0.70 1.93 -2.15
N ASP A 153 -0.34 3.09 -1.60
CA ASP A 153 -0.29 3.43 -0.17
C ASP A 153 0.74 2.61 0.63
N SER A 154 0.53 1.31 0.82
CA SER A 154 1.50 0.43 1.45
C SER A 154 2.26 -0.37 0.40
N ASP A 155 3.58 -0.38 0.53
CA ASP A 155 4.46 -1.04 -0.44
C ASP A 155 4.79 -2.49 -0.05
N VAL A 156 5.03 -3.30 -1.08
CA VAL A 156 5.63 -4.65 -0.97
C VAL A 156 7.00 -4.58 -1.64
N CYS A 157 7.95 -3.93 -0.96
CA CYS A 157 9.14 -3.34 -1.57
C CYS A 157 10.15 -4.35 -2.14
N GLN A 158 10.22 -5.57 -1.61
CA GLN A 158 11.12 -6.64 -2.09
C GLN A 158 10.49 -7.54 -3.15
N SER A 159 9.30 -7.20 -3.64
CA SER A 159 8.65 -7.90 -4.75
C SER A 159 9.09 -7.34 -6.11
N ARG A 160 8.76 -8.08 -7.16
CA ARG A 160 8.98 -7.67 -8.57
C ARG A 160 7.89 -6.73 -9.09
N ARG A 161 7.20 -6.01 -8.21
CA ARG A 161 6.21 -5.02 -8.62
C ARG A 161 6.80 -4.03 -9.62
N LEU A 162 5.97 -3.55 -10.53
CA LEU A 162 6.36 -2.54 -11.53
C LEU A 162 6.64 -1.19 -10.88
N TYR A 163 5.76 -0.76 -9.97
CA TYR A 163 5.77 0.59 -9.42
C TYR A 163 5.10 0.64 -8.05
N HIS A 164 5.52 1.60 -7.22
CA HIS A 164 4.82 1.96 -6.00
C HIS A 164 4.41 3.43 -6.04
N ILE A 165 3.19 3.72 -5.58
CA ILE A 165 2.69 5.08 -5.39
C ILE A 165 2.12 5.21 -3.99
N GLY A 166 2.64 6.15 -3.23
CA GLY A 166 2.21 6.35 -1.85
C GLY A 166 2.74 7.64 -1.24
N GLN A 167 2.68 7.74 0.06
CA GLN A 167 3.32 8.78 0.85
C GLN A 167 4.78 8.39 1.12
N ASP A 168 5.71 9.36 1.22
CA ASP A 168 7.02 9.10 1.82
C ASP A 168 6.86 8.88 3.33
N LEU A 169 6.67 7.63 3.69
CA LEU A 169 6.28 7.19 5.04
C LEU A 169 7.35 7.51 6.09
N VAL A 170 8.62 7.33 5.74
CA VAL A 170 9.73 7.70 6.64
C VAL A 170 9.72 9.21 6.88
N LYS A 171 9.56 9.98 5.81
CA LYS A 171 9.52 11.44 5.90
C LYS A 171 8.29 11.93 6.68
N SER A 172 7.14 11.29 6.52
CA SER A 172 5.93 11.65 7.27
C SER A 172 6.09 11.37 8.78
N GLY A 173 6.75 10.27 9.15
CA GLY A 173 7.13 10.02 10.55
C GLY A 173 8.11 11.07 11.10
N ARG A 174 9.12 11.46 10.31
CA ARG A 174 10.06 12.54 10.66
C ARG A 174 9.35 13.88 10.86
N VAL A 175 8.34 14.18 10.04
CA VAL A 175 7.49 15.38 10.19
C VAL A 175 6.74 15.31 11.52
N ALA A 176 6.11 14.18 11.86
CA ALA A 176 5.42 14.02 13.14
C ALA A 176 6.35 14.27 14.34
N ALA A 177 7.58 13.75 14.30
CA ALA A 177 8.58 14.02 15.34
C ALA A 177 8.93 15.52 15.42
N GLY A 178 9.12 16.19 14.29
CA GLY A 178 9.38 17.63 14.25
C GLY A 178 8.25 18.47 14.85
N LEU A 179 7.00 18.05 14.64
CA LEU A 179 5.82 18.74 15.16
C LEU A 179 5.64 18.53 16.68
N ILE A 180 5.98 17.35 17.20
CA ILE A 180 5.74 17.02 18.62
C ILE A 180 6.94 17.33 19.54
N ALA A 181 8.17 17.29 19.03
CA ALA A 181 9.40 17.47 19.79
C ALA A 181 9.44 18.78 20.60
N PRO A 182 8.93 19.94 20.12
CA PRO A 182 8.92 21.17 20.92
C PRO A 182 8.17 21.07 22.25
N TYR A 183 7.18 20.19 22.33
CA TYR A 183 6.31 20.02 23.50
C TYR A 183 6.76 18.89 24.43
N ALA A 184 7.76 18.11 24.04
CA ALA A 184 8.15 16.86 24.71
C ALA A 184 9.34 16.99 25.68
N GLU A 185 9.85 18.21 25.91
CA GLU A 185 11.04 18.44 26.74
C GLU A 185 10.89 17.84 28.14
N GLY A 186 11.86 17.00 28.54
CA GLY A 186 11.89 16.31 29.82
C GLY A 186 10.70 15.37 30.06
N GLY A 187 9.95 15.01 29.02
CA GLY A 187 8.74 14.24 29.11
C GLY A 187 8.80 12.88 28.42
N GLU A 188 7.63 12.34 28.22
CA GLU A 188 7.43 11.04 27.57
C GLU A 188 6.51 11.22 26.35
N ILE A 189 6.76 10.42 25.31
CA ILE A 189 5.89 10.34 24.13
C ILE A 189 5.38 8.91 24.00
N LEU A 190 4.08 8.77 23.75
CA LEU A 190 3.47 7.53 23.35
C LEU A 190 3.28 7.52 21.84
N VAL A 191 3.76 6.48 21.16
CA VAL A 191 3.47 6.20 19.76
C VAL A 191 2.42 5.10 19.70
N VAL A 192 1.31 5.37 19.02
CA VAL A 192 0.26 4.38 18.76
C VAL A 192 0.28 4.03 17.30
N THR A 193 0.59 2.78 16.98
CA THR A 193 0.73 2.31 15.60
C THR A 193 -0.31 1.24 15.26
N GLY A 194 -0.49 1.01 13.96
CA GLY A 194 -1.31 -0.07 13.43
C GLY A 194 -0.53 -1.39 13.30
N ASN A 195 -1.04 -2.30 12.45
CA ASN A 195 -0.36 -3.55 12.14
C ASN A 195 0.93 -3.27 11.37
N ARG A 196 2.09 -3.60 11.97
CA ARG A 196 3.42 -3.32 11.42
C ARG A 196 3.82 -4.23 10.25
N GLU A 197 3.02 -5.22 9.88
CA GLU A 197 3.17 -5.94 8.59
C GLU A 197 2.90 -5.03 7.39
N PHE A 198 2.11 -3.98 7.57
CA PHE A 198 1.98 -2.92 6.57
C PHE A 198 3.16 -1.95 6.71
N ALA A 199 3.91 -1.79 5.61
CA ALA A 199 5.06 -0.87 5.56
C ALA A 199 4.70 0.55 6.01
N ALA A 200 3.45 0.98 5.77
CA ALA A 200 2.95 2.29 6.18
C ALA A 200 3.12 2.54 7.68
N HIS A 201 2.84 1.56 8.52
CA HIS A 201 2.94 1.72 9.97
C HIS A 201 4.38 1.61 10.46
N ASP A 202 5.14 0.63 10.00
CA ASP A 202 6.52 0.42 10.46
C ASP A 202 7.45 1.58 10.06
N LEU A 203 7.38 2.04 8.80
CA LEU A 203 8.23 3.11 8.30
C LEU A 203 7.92 4.48 8.93
N ARG A 204 6.65 4.76 9.25
CA ARG A 204 6.26 5.97 10.00
C ARG A 204 6.87 5.97 11.40
N VAL A 205 6.74 4.86 12.12
CA VAL A 205 7.33 4.71 13.48
C VAL A 205 8.85 4.87 13.42
N ARG A 206 9.51 4.20 12.48
CA ARG A 206 10.96 4.30 12.30
C ARG A 206 11.39 5.74 12.04
N GLY A 207 10.78 6.41 11.06
CA GLY A 207 11.10 7.80 10.73
C GLY A 207 10.88 8.75 11.93
N PHE A 208 9.84 8.49 12.72
CA PHE A 208 9.55 9.25 13.95
C PHE A 208 10.65 9.07 14.99
N LEU A 209 11.02 7.83 15.31
CA LEU A 209 12.03 7.52 16.33
C LEU A 209 13.39 8.09 15.94
N ASP A 210 13.83 7.88 14.71
CA ASP A 210 15.10 8.38 14.20
C ASP A 210 15.17 9.91 14.32
N ARG A 211 14.11 10.62 13.89
CA ARG A 211 14.08 12.08 13.92
C ARG A 211 13.97 12.63 15.33
N LEU A 212 13.20 12.01 16.20
CA LEU A 212 13.07 12.45 17.57
C LEU A 212 14.41 12.32 18.32
N HIS A 213 15.12 11.22 18.09
CA HIS A 213 16.47 11.03 18.63
C HIS A 213 17.46 12.11 18.12
N GLU A 214 17.42 12.45 16.82
CA GLU A 214 18.23 13.56 16.27
C GLU A 214 17.93 14.91 16.93
N LEU A 215 16.67 15.16 17.33
CA LEU A 215 16.23 16.45 17.88
C LEU A 215 16.45 16.56 19.40
N ARG A 216 16.35 15.46 20.14
CA ARG A 216 16.25 15.42 21.60
C ARG A 216 17.25 14.47 22.26
N GLY A 217 17.94 13.63 21.50
CA GLY A 217 18.79 12.59 22.09
C GLY A 217 17.99 11.68 23.00
N ASP A 218 18.53 11.43 24.19
CA ASP A 218 17.92 10.57 25.21
C ASP A 218 17.05 11.33 26.23
N ASP A 219 16.82 12.63 26.01
CA ASP A 219 16.01 13.47 26.92
C ASP A 219 14.53 13.13 26.91
N VAL A 220 14.06 12.40 25.89
CA VAL A 220 12.65 12.03 25.71
C VAL A 220 12.50 10.53 25.68
N VAL A 221 11.74 9.99 26.63
CA VAL A 221 11.37 8.57 26.64
C VAL A 221 10.23 8.33 25.65
N VAL A 222 10.40 7.33 24.76
CA VAL A 222 9.38 6.95 23.80
C VAL A 222 8.92 5.52 24.07
N ASN A 223 7.60 5.35 24.15
CA ASN A 223 6.98 4.03 24.19
C ASN A 223 6.09 3.83 22.96
N VAL A 224 6.07 2.61 22.43
CA VAL A 224 5.31 2.25 21.24
C VAL A 224 4.31 1.17 21.62
N ILE A 225 3.03 1.39 21.28
CA ILE A 225 1.97 0.37 21.40
C ILE A 225 1.35 0.11 20.04
N GLU A 226 0.99 -1.14 19.79
CA GLU A 226 0.31 -1.58 18.58
C GLU A 226 -1.17 -1.80 18.86
N SER A 227 -2.03 -1.05 18.18
CA SER A 227 -3.49 -1.10 18.36
C SER A 227 -4.23 -1.80 17.23
N VAL A 228 -3.53 -2.21 16.18
CA VAL A 228 -4.07 -2.83 14.94
C VAL A 228 -5.34 -2.14 14.42
N GLU A 229 -5.37 -0.81 14.52
CA GLU A 229 -6.46 0.12 14.16
C GLU A 229 -7.80 -0.19 14.85
N LYS A 230 -7.78 -0.85 16.02
CA LYS A 230 -8.99 -1.11 16.81
C LYS A 230 -9.19 -0.02 17.85
N TYR A 231 -10.42 0.49 17.89
CA TYR A 231 -10.82 1.52 18.86
C TYR A 231 -10.52 1.11 20.30
N GLU A 232 -10.94 -0.09 20.68
CA GLU A 232 -10.82 -0.60 22.05
C GLU A 232 -9.35 -0.71 22.47
N LEU A 233 -8.49 -1.26 21.61
CA LEU A 233 -7.06 -1.40 21.90
C LEU A 233 -6.36 -0.03 22.00
N THR A 234 -6.74 0.90 21.15
CA THR A 234 -6.25 2.29 21.23
C THR A 234 -6.71 2.95 22.52
N TYR A 235 -8.01 2.86 22.83
CA TYR A 235 -8.58 3.45 24.03
C TYR A 235 -7.92 2.90 25.31
N ASP A 236 -7.89 1.59 25.46
CA ASP A 236 -7.33 0.94 26.65
C ASP A 236 -5.82 1.20 26.79
N GLY A 237 -5.08 1.12 25.70
CA GLY A 237 -3.64 1.39 25.69
C GLY A 237 -3.30 2.83 26.07
N VAL A 238 -3.98 3.81 25.47
CA VAL A 238 -3.80 5.23 25.81
C VAL A 238 -4.27 5.53 27.23
N LEU A 239 -5.41 4.98 27.65
CA LEU A 239 -5.93 5.13 29.02
C LEU A 239 -4.96 4.61 30.08
N TYR A 240 -4.44 3.40 29.85
CA TYR A 240 -3.46 2.79 30.74
C TYR A 240 -2.18 3.64 30.84
N TYR A 241 -1.64 4.02 29.67
CA TYR A 241 -0.41 4.78 29.60
C TYR A 241 -0.54 6.18 30.22
N ALA A 242 -1.60 6.91 29.88
CA ALA A 242 -1.82 8.27 30.39
C ALA A 242 -2.07 8.31 31.90
N LYS A 243 -2.62 7.24 32.50
CA LYS A 243 -2.76 7.13 33.98
C LYS A 243 -1.46 6.82 34.68
N GLY A 244 -0.63 5.96 34.09
CA GLY A 244 0.62 5.48 34.71
C GLY A 244 1.82 6.41 34.50
N HIS A 245 1.74 7.35 33.56
CA HIS A 245 2.87 8.18 33.11
C HIS A 245 2.58 9.68 33.24
N PRO A 246 2.77 10.29 34.41
CA PRO A 246 2.46 11.71 34.63
C PRO A 246 3.35 12.68 33.85
N ARG A 247 4.47 12.18 33.29
CA ARG A 247 5.35 12.94 32.40
C ARG A 247 4.98 12.83 30.92
N LEU A 248 3.88 12.16 30.55
CA LEU A 248 3.41 12.11 29.17
C LEU A 248 3.12 13.52 28.66
N ARG A 249 3.74 13.90 27.55
CA ARG A 249 3.62 15.22 26.93
C ARG A 249 3.06 15.16 25.52
N GLY A 250 3.28 14.04 24.83
CA GLY A 250 2.88 13.87 23.45
C GLY A 250 2.37 12.49 23.14
N ILE A 251 1.45 12.42 22.19
CA ILE A 251 1.00 11.17 21.58
C ILE A 251 1.10 11.32 20.06
N TYR A 252 1.84 10.41 19.44
CA TYR A 252 1.85 10.27 18.00
C TYR A 252 0.98 9.10 17.57
N MET A 253 -0.15 9.41 16.91
CA MET A 253 -1.01 8.42 16.29
C MET A 253 -0.50 8.14 14.88
N ALA A 254 0.32 7.10 14.73
CA ALA A 254 0.87 6.68 13.44
C ALA A 254 -0.16 5.94 12.55
N ASN A 255 -1.43 5.94 12.98
CA ASN A 255 -2.60 5.35 12.33
C ASN A 255 -3.83 6.27 12.48
N GLU A 256 -5.01 5.81 12.00
CA GLU A 256 -6.24 6.58 12.00
C GLU A 256 -7.10 6.45 13.28
N SER A 257 -6.69 5.63 14.27
CA SER A 257 -7.50 5.33 15.48
C SER A 257 -7.58 6.50 16.48
N VAL A 258 -7.58 7.73 16.00
CA VAL A 258 -7.56 8.96 16.83
C VAL A 258 -8.72 9.05 17.80
N ARG A 259 -9.89 8.49 17.46
CA ARG A 259 -11.08 8.50 18.33
C ARG A 259 -10.81 7.82 19.67
N GLY A 260 -10.25 6.61 19.66
CA GLY A 260 -9.92 5.89 20.91
C GLY A 260 -8.93 6.68 21.78
N CYS A 261 -7.94 7.34 21.15
CA CYS A 261 -6.99 8.20 21.84
C CYS A 261 -7.70 9.38 22.53
N MET A 262 -8.55 10.12 21.81
CA MET A 262 -9.23 11.31 22.34
C MET A 262 -10.22 10.95 23.44
N ASP A 263 -10.98 9.88 23.30
CA ASP A 263 -11.92 9.41 24.31
C ASP A 263 -11.18 8.97 25.60
N ALA A 264 -10.01 8.33 25.46
CA ALA A 264 -9.15 7.96 26.60
C ALA A 264 -8.62 9.21 27.34
N LEU A 265 -8.13 10.21 26.59
CA LEU A 265 -7.64 11.47 27.20
C LEU A 265 -8.76 12.25 27.88
N GLU A 266 -9.95 12.26 27.32
CA GLU A 266 -11.14 12.85 27.95
C GLU A 266 -11.50 12.15 29.27
N ARG A 267 -11.33 10.85 29.35
CA ARG A 267 -11.56 10.05 30.54
C ARG A 267 -10.52 10.30 31.63
N VAL A 268 -9.24 10.43 31.24
CA VAL A 268 -8.13 10.66 32.19
C VAL A 268 -8.14 12.09 32.72
N ARG A 269 -8.47 13.08 31.88
CA ARG A 269 -8.38 14.52 32.16
C ARG A 269 -7.02 14.89 32.74
N PRO A 270 -5.93 14.72 31.97
CA PRO A 270 -4.57 14.94 32.47
C PRO A 270 -4.41 16.38 32.98
N ALA A 271 -3.67 16.54 34.08
CA ALA A 271 -3.42 17.85 34.69
C ALA A 271 -2.65 18.81 33.78
N ARG A 272 -1.91 18.30 32.81
CA ARG A 272 -1.22 19.07 31.78
C ARG A 272 -1.69 18.62 30.40
N ARG A 273 -1.70 19.56 29.45
CA ARG A 273 -2.03 19.24 28.05
C ARG A 273 -1.06 18.20 27.51
N ILE A 274 -1.61 17.18 26.85
CA ILE A 274 -0.89 16.23 26.04
C ILE A 274 -1.11 16.62 24.59
N HIS A 275 -0.01 16.84 23.85
CA HIS A 275 -0.05 17.21 22.45
C HIS A 275 -0.24 15.99 21.58
N VAL A 276 -1.12 16.07 20.58
CA VAL A 276 -1.45 14.91 19.75
C VAL A 276 -1.27 15.26 18.28
N VAL A 277 -0.52 14.41 17.58
CA VAL A 277 -0.35 14.43 16.13
C VAL A 277 -0.88 13.12 15.57
N CYS A 278 -1.69 13.17 14.52
CA CYS A 278 -2.22 11.98 13.87
C CYS A 278 -2.01 12.00 12.35
N HIS A 279 -2.32 10.88 11.72
CA HIS A 279 -2.41 10.77 10.27
C HIS A 279 -3.87 10.83 9.81
N ASP A 280 -4.03 11.31 8.57
CA ASP A 280 -5.24 11.29 7.75
C ASP A 280 -6.39 12.19 8.27
N LEU A 281 -6.90 13.04 7.40
CA LEU A 281 -7.97 13.98 7.67
C LEU A 281 -9.34 13.26 7.71
N THR A 282 -9.48 12.32 8.65
CA THR A 282 -10.74 11.61 8.87
C THR A 282 -11.80 12.56 9.50
N PRO A 283 -13.10 12.23 9.44
CA PRO A 283 -14.14 13.05 10.09
C PRO A 283 -13.89 13.28 11.59
N TYR A 284 -13.36 12.26 12.30
CA TYR A 284 -13.01 12.40 13.71
C TYR A 284 -11.78 13.28 13.92
N ALA A 285 -10.73 13.09 13.11
CA ALA A 285 -9.52 13.91 13.18
C ALA A 285 -9.85 15.39 12.92
N ARG A 286 -10.66 15.67 11.87
CA ARG A 286 -11.16 17.02 11.58
C ARG A 286 -11.87 17.62 12.78
N LYS A 287 -12.86 16.92 13.35
CA LYS A 287 -13.62 17.37 14.53
C LYS A 287 -12.70 17.73 15.70
N TYR A 288 -11.77 16.86 16.06
CA TYR A 288 -10.88 17.10 17.20
C TYR A 288 -9.87 18.22 16.94
N LEU A 289 -9.47 18.44 15.69
CA LEU A 289 -8.63 19.57 15.30
C LEU A 289 -9.46 20.89 15.41
N GLU A 290 -10.69 20.93 14.94
CA GLU A 290 -11.62 22.07 15.09
C GLU A 290 -11.86 22.44 16.57
N GLU A 291 -12.03 21.43 17.42
CA GLU A 291 -12.18 21.58 18.86
C GLU A 291 -10.87 21.97 19.59
N GLY A 292 -9.74 22.00 18.90
CA GLY A 292 -8.42 22.28 19.49
C GLY A 292 -7.90 21.19 20.43
N ARG A 293 -8.43 19.98 20.33
CA ARG A 293 -8.03 18.80 21.11
C ARG A 293 -6.89 18.00 20.42
N LEU A 294 -6.81 18.11 19.11
CA LEU A 294 -5.75 17.61 18.27
C LEU A 294 -4.90 18.78 17.78
N ASP A 295 -3.59 18.63 17.68
CA ASP A 295 -2.70 19.74 17.33
C ASP A 295 -2.42 19.79 15.82
N PHE A 296 -2.12 18.64 15.21
CA PHE A 296 -1.76 18.55 13.80
C PHE A 296 -2.27 17.25 13.16
N ILE A 297 -2.62 17.33 11.89
CA ILE A 297 -2.91 16.17 11.06
C ILE A 297 -1.90 16.13 9.92
N ILE A 298 -1.28 14.98 9.69
CA ILE A 298 -0.43 14.71 8.53
C ILE A 298 -1.28 13.97 7.50
N ASP A 299 -1.73 14.68 6.48
CA ASP A 299 -2.66 14.14 5.49
C ASP A 299 -1.95 13.64 4.24
N GLN A 300 -2.58 12.70 3.55
CA GLN A 300 -2.18 12.16 2.28
C GLN A 300 -3.36 12.09 1.31
N ASP A 301 -3.09 12.19 0.01
CA ASP A 301 -4.15 12.17 -1.00
C ASP A 301 -4.30 10.77 -1.62
N PHE A 302 -5.16 9.93 -1.00
CA PHE A 302 -5.51 8.60 -1.51
C PHE A 302 -6.15 8.64 -2.91
N SER A 303 -6.89 9.70 -3.22
CA SER A 303 -7.50 9.88 -4.54
C SER A 303 -6.42 10.09 -5.60
N ALA A 304 -5.48 11.01 -5.34
CA ALA A 304 -4.35 11.25 -6.24
C ALA A 304 -3.46 9.99 -6.39
N GLN A 305 -3.18 9.27 -5.29
CA GLN A 305 -2.42 8.02 -5.35
C GLN A 305 -3.08 7.00 -6.27
N THR A 306 -4.39 6.76 -6.09
CA THR A 306 -5.13 5.77 -6.89
C THR A 306 -5.26 6.20 -8.35
N THR A 307 -5.54 7.48 -8.61
CA THR A 307 -5.57 8.05 -9.96
C THR A 307 -4.24 7.81 -10.66
N ARG A 308 -3.15 8.16 -10.00
CA ARG A 308 -1.80 8.05 -10.56
C ARG A 308 -1.38 6.59 -10.79
N ALA A 309 -1.77 5.67 -9.91
CA ALA A 309 -1.54 4.23 -10.08
C ALA A 309 -2.19 3.70 -11.37
N ILE A 310 -3.42 4.11 -11.65
CA ILE A 310 -4.13 3.73 -12.89
C ILE A 310 -3.44 4.33 -14.12
N GLU A 311 -3.02 5.59 -14.07
CA GLU A 311 -2.34 6.26 -15.18
C GLU A 311 -1.02 5.58 -15.54
N VAL A 312 -0.17 5.29 -14.53
CA VAL A 312 1.13 4.63 -14.72
C VAL A 312 0.92 3.24 -15.32
N LEU A 313 -0.02 2.48 -14.77
CA LEU A 313 -0.28 1.13 -15.25
C LEU A 313 -0.86 1.14 -16.66
N ALA A 314 -1.79 2.04 -16.96
CA ALA A 314 -2.35 2.22 -18.31
C ALA A 314 -1.27 2.59 -19.33
N HIS A 315 -0.38 3.51 -18.99
CA HIS A 315 0.75 3.87 -19.84
C HIS A 315 1.63 2.66 -20.15
N THR A 316 2.04 1.92 -19.13
CA THR A 316 2.86 0.71 -19.30
C THR A 316 2.16 -0.35 -20.15
N LEU A 317 0.85 -0.55 -19.95
CA LEU A 317 0.09 -1.52 -20.75
C LEU A 317 -0.01 -1.14 -22.23
N ARG A 318 -0.09 0.15 -22.55
CA ARG A 318 -0.14 0.67 -23.92
C ARG A 318 1.18 0.60 -24.64
N THR A 319 2.23 1.12 -23.98
CA THR A 319 3.54 1.30 -24.62
C THR A 319 4.45 0.09 -24.46
N GLY A 320 4.24 -0.72 -23.44
CA GLY A 320 5.17 -1.77 -23.04
C GLY A 320 6.40 -1.25 -22.29
N GLU A 321 6.50 0.08 -22.08
CA GLU A 321 7.60 0.72 -21.39
C GLU A 321 7.42 0.67 -19.88
N SER A 322 8.47 0.31 -19.16
CA SER A 322 8.50 0.41 -17.70
C SER A 322 8.87 1.83 -17.27
N PRO A 323 8.29 2.33 -16.17
CA PRO A 323 8.70 3.61 -15.61
C PRO A 323 10.20 3.65 -15.29
N ARG A 324 10.84 4.79 -15.47
CA ARG A 324 12.27 4.97 -15.17
C ARG A 324 12.62 4.82 -13.69
N ARG A 325 11.68 5.17 -12.82
CA ARG A 325 11.74 4.97 -11.37
C ARG A 325 10.71 3.91 -11.01
N ASN A 326 10.88 3.27 -9.88
CA ASN A 326 9.94 2.26 -9.37
C ASN A 326 9.11 2.75 -8.17
N ILE A 327 9.27 4.02 -7.79
CA ILE A 327 8.55 4.68 -6.69
C ILE A 327 8.22 6.12 -7.07
N GLU A 328 7.01 6.56 -6.72
CA GLU A 328 6.56 7.95 -6.77
C GLU A 328 5.85 8.30 -5.45
N TYR A 329 6.26 9.40 -4.83
CA TYR A 329 5.62 9.89 -3.62
C TYR A 329 4.67 11.03 -3.93
N ILE A 330 3.42 10.89 -3.50
CA ILE A 330 2.41 11.93 -3.56
C ILE A 330 2.63 12.90 -2.39
N HIS A 331 2.26 14.15 -2.60
CA HIS A 331 2.46 15.23 -1.64
C HIS A 331 1.83 14.91 -0.28
N THR A 332 2.58 15.25 0.79
CA THR A 332 2.12 15.17 2.18
C THR A 332 1.78 16.56 2.68
N SER A 333 0.61 16.75 3.25
CA SER A 333 0.15 18.02 3.81
C SER A 333 0.14 17.98 5.34
N ILE A 334 0.50 19.11 5.96
CA ILE A 334 0.29 19.32 7.41
C ILE A 334 -0.93 20.21 7.55
N ILE A 335 -1.95 19.70 8.22
CA ILE A 335 -3.19 20.42 8.45
C ILE A 335 -3.20 20.95 9.88
N THR A 336 -3.39 22.25 9.99
CA THR A 336 -3.64 22.96 11.26
C THR A 336 -5.09 23.38 11.33
N ARG A 337 -5.53 23.84 12.52
CA ARG A 337 -6.90 24.32 12.71
C ARG A 337 -7.28 25.46 11.75
N GLU A 338 -6.32 26.31 11.41
CA GLU A 338 -6.52 27.47 10.53
C GLU A 338 -6.65 27.09 9.05
N LEU A 339 -6.40 25.83 8.69
CA LEU A 339 -6.51 25.32 7.31
C LEU A 339 -7.79 24.49 7.09
N LEU A 340 -8.66 24.37 8.10
CA LEU A 340 -9.95 23.68 7.99
C LEU A 340 -11.04 24.65 7.48
#